data_4618fee41c2ff08883f10f88d3e01781
#
_entry.id   4618fee41c2ff08883f10f88d3e01781
#
_cell.length_a   1.000
_cell.length_b   1.000
_cell.length_c   1.000
_cell.angle_alpha   90.00
_cell.angle_beta   90.00
_cell.angle_gamma   90.00
#
_symmetry.space_group_name_H-M   'P 1'
#
loop_
_entity.id
_entity.type
_entity.pdbx_description
1 polymer ?
#
loop_
_entity_poly.entity_id
_entity_poly.type
_entity_poly.pdbx_seq_one_letter_code
_entity_poly.pdbx_strand_id
1 'polypeptide(L)'
;MSNTVELYAVTPTGDKLEHRCIAVNPYEIPLLFQLLCSHNPQLVPSRTFKDEDALAIIGDYAEGKQKVLAFLDRCVEMNNQHSLVEAEELENMIQQVTTVMTQPTLENCTHVLLESVDVAQMITSNLKQQLRRDHAEVTRVDAAAEERLIRIFTEAPKQAPTNEEDKFFFPDFDAMSDEEYVTYLHDDIEKTELTSTPQENLHRLGFAAFGEFGDYYNFTQ
;
A
#
# COMPACT_ATOMS: atom_id res chain seq x y z
N MET A 1 6.69 19.65 1.08
CA MET A 1 6.04 18.53 1.77
C MET A 1 6.01 17.39 0.77
N SER A 2 6.49 16.22 1.13
CA SER A 2 6.45 15.06 0.24
C SER A 2 5.11 14.37 0.48
N ASN A 3 4.25 14.33 -0.53
CA ASN A 3 2.95 13.67 -0.46
C ASN A 3 3.18 12.15 -0.48
N THR A 4 3.46 11.57 0.67
CA THR A 4 3.84 10.17 0.83
C THR A 4 2.90 9.44 1.78
N VAL A 5 2.73 8.15 1.49
CA VAL A 5 2.20 7.19 2.43
C VAL A 5 3.38 6.48 3.08
N GLU A 6 3.37 6.37 4.39
CA GLU A 6 4.45 5.79 5.17
C GLU A 6 3.95 4.58 5.97
N LEU A 7 4.79 3.54 6.02
CA LEU A 7 4.49 2.33 6.76
C LEU A 7 5.53 2.14 7.87
N TYR A 8 5.06 2.04 9.10
CA TYR A 8 5.90 1.88 10.28
C TYR A 8 5.68 0.53 10.96
N ALA A 9 6.76 -0.18 11.20
CA ALA A 9 6.76 -1.30 12.14
C ALA A 9 6.74 -0.75 13.58
N VAL A 10 5.89 -1.31 14.42
CA VAL A 10 5.68 -0.88 15.81
C VAL A 10 6.13 -1.96 16.76
N THR A 11 7.12 -1.65 17.60
CA THR A 11 7.70 -2.57 18.57
C THR A 11 7.53 -2.03 19.99
N PRO A 12 6.92 -2.78 20.93
CA PRO A 12 6.91 -2.41 22.33
C PRO A 12 8.30 -2.48 22.95
N THR A 13 8.75 -1.38 23.58
CA THR A 13 10.03 -1.30 24.28
C THR A 13 9.78 -0.75 25.70
N GLY A 14 9.54 -1.65 26.65
CA GLY A 14 9.08 -1.27 27.97
C GLY A 14 7.70 -0.59 27.92
N ASP A 15 7.59 0.62 28.47
CA ASP A 15 6.35 1.40 28.47
C ASP A 15 6.19 2.29 27.20
N LYS A 16 7.07 2.14 26.21
CA LYS A 16 7.07 2.94 24.97
C LYS A 16 6.82 2.08 23.75
N LEU A 17 6.35 2.72 22.70
CA LEU A 17 6.26 2.13 21.35
C LEU A 17 7.36 2.74 20.48
N GLU A 18 8.24 1.91 19.96
CA GLU A 18 9.20 2.30 18.93
C GLU A 18 8.55 2.12 17.56
N HIS A 19 8.75 3.11 16.69
CA HIS A 19 8.24 3.11 15.33
C HIS A 19 9.41 3.18 14.37
N ARG A 20 9.50 2.23 13.45
CA ARG A 20 10.52 2.20 12.41
C ARG A 20 9.84 2.28 11.05
N CYS A 21 10.19 3.26 10.24
CA CYS A 21 9.71 3.34 8.87
C CYS A 21 10.32 2.21 8.05
N ILE A 22 9.47 1.36 7.44
CA ILE A 22 9.86 0.17 6.67
C ILE A 22 9.47 0.27 5.20
N ALA A 23 8.59 1.20 4.86
CA ALA A 23 8.23 1.45 3.47
C ALA A 23 7.67 2.88 3.30
N VAL A 24 7.90 3.45 2.12
CA VAL A 24 7.39 4.77 1.73
C VAL A 24 6.93 4.71 0.28
N ASN A 25 5.74 5.21 -0.02
CA ASN A 25 5.22 5.29 -1.37
C ASN A 25 4.64 6.68 -1.66
N PRO A 26 4.93 7.29 -2.82
CA PRO A 26 4.33 8.56 -3.19
C PRO A 26 2.89 8.40 -3.68
N TYR A 27 2.01 9.31 -3.32
CA TYR A 27 0.69 9.59 -3.89
C TYR A 27 -0.43 8.57 -3.70
N GLU A 28 -0.17 7.31 -3.35
CA GLU A 28 -1.19 6.28 -3.21
C GLU A 28 -0.83 5.24 -2.14
N ILE A 29 -1.83 4.54 -1.60
CA ILE A 29 -1.64 3.41 -0.69
C ILE A 29 -1.46 2.12 -1.52
N PRO A 30 -0.24 1.55 -1.61
CA PRO A 30 -0.01 0.35 -2.40
C PRO A 30 -0.73 -0.87 -1.81
N LEU A 31 -1.03 -1.85 -2.67
CA LEU A 31 -1.67 -3.11 -2.25
C LEU A 31 -0.88 -3.84 -1.16
N LEU A 32 0.45 -3.90 -1.26
CA LEU A 32 1.28 -4.56 -0.24
C LEU A 32 1.19 -3.89 1.14
N PHE A 33 0.98 -2.56 1.19
CA PHE A 33 0.76 -1.85 2.46
C PHE A 33 -0.61 -2.20 3.04
N GLN A 34 -1.63 -2.25 2.19
CA GLN A 34 -2.98 -2.65 2.58
C GLN A 34 -2.98 -4.08 3.13
N LEU A 35 -2.35 -5.03 2.42
CA LEU A 35 -2.23 -6.43 2.87
C LEU A 35 -1.53 -6.54 4.23
N LEU A 36 -0.43 -5.80 4.42
CA LEU A 36 0.32 -5.84 5.66
C LEU A 36 -0.50 -5.32 6.86
N CYS A 37 -1.37 -4.32 6.62
CA CYS A 37 -2.25 -3.75 7.66
C CYS A 37 -3.59 -4.48 7.80
N SER A 38 -3.93 -5.44 6.94
CA SER A 38 -5.30 -5.99 6.82
C SER A 38 -5.70 -6.98 7.89
N HIS A 39 -4.79 -7.42 8.78
CA HIS A 39 -5.18 -8.26 9.89
C HIS A 39 -5.57 -7.38 11.08
N ASN A 40 -6.83 -7.49 11.51
CA ASN A 40 -7.38 -6.73 12.63
C ASN A 40 -7.20 -5.20 12.51
N PRO A 41 -7.50 -4.58 11.34
CA PRO A 41 -7.24 -3.16 11.11
C PRO A 41 -8.09 -2.28 12.01
N GLN A 42 -7.47 -1.26 12.60
CA GLN A 42 -8.13 -0.29 13.46
C GLN A 42 -7.69 1.13 13.10
N LEU A 43 -8.61 2.10 13.26
CA LEU A 43 -8.27 3.51 13.18
C LEU A 43 -7.73 3.99 14.53
N VAL A 44 -6.58 4.65 14.48
CA VAL A 44 -5.92 5.26 15.64
C VAL A 44 -5.55 6.70 15.32
N PRO A 45 -5.31 7.58 16.31
CA PRO A 45 -4.78 8.91 16.03
C PRO A 45 -3.47 8.84 15.24
N SER A 46 -3.30 9.71 14.23
CA SER A 46 -2.04 9.81 13.50
C SER A 46 -0.90 10.16 14.44
N ARG A 47 0.24 9.51 14.25
CA ARG A 47 1.47 9.82 14.94
C ARG A 47 2.13 11.10 14.40
N THR A 48 1.98 11.34 13.10
CA THR A 48 2.68 12.40 12.37
C THR A 48 1.92 13.72 12.43
N PHE A 49 0.59 13.67 12.41
CA PHE A 49 -0.28 14.84 12.38
C PHE A 49 -1.04 15.00 13.69
N LYS A 50 -1.08 16.24 14.21
CA LYS A 50 -1.72 16.57 15.50
C LYS A 50 -3.19 17.00 15.37
N ASP A 51 -3.74 16.99 14.17
CA ASP A 51 -5.15 17.28 13.94
C ASP A 51 -6.02 16.15 14.52
N GLU A 52 -7.11 16.51 15.21
CA GLU A 52 -8.04 15.52 15.79
C GLU A 52 -8.70 14.61 14.74
N ASP A 53 -8.79 15.08 13.50
CA ASP A 53 -9.32 14.31 12.37
C ASP A 53 -8.25 13.52 11.61
N ALA A 54 -6.97 13.68 11.95
CA ALA A 54 -5.87 12.92 11.38
C ALA A 54 -5.78 11.53 12.02
N LEU A 55 -6.13 10.50 11.26
CA LEU A 55 -6.12 9.11 11.69
C LEU A 55 -5.12 8.30 10.86
N ALA A 56 -4.57 7.27 11.49
CA ALA A 56 -3.74 6.24 10.86
C ALA A 56 -4.43 4.88 10.98
N ILE A 57 -3.98 3.90 10.20
CA ILE A 57 -4.49 2.53 10.26
C ILE A 57 -3.42 1.66 10.92
N ILE A 58 -3.77 0.97 12.00
CA ILE A 58 -2.90 0.00 12.67
C ILE A 58 -3.45 -1.40 12.44
N GLY A 59 -2.56 -2.37 12.15
CA GLY A 59 -2.90 -3.79 12.00
C GLY A 59 -1.87 -4.69 12.67
N ASP A 60 -2.19 -5.98 12.84
CA ASP A 60 -1.29 -6.96 13.43
C ASP A 60 -0.18 -7.35 12.44
N TYR A 61 1.08 -7.17 12.83
CA TYR A 61 2.23 -7.34 11.94
C TYR A 61 2.45 -8.80 11.51
N ALA A 62 2.37 -9.75 12.43
CA ALA A 62 2.74 -11.15 12.15
C ALA A 62 1.82 -11.77 11.07
N GLU A 63 0.52 -11.60 11.22
CA GLU A 63 -0.49 -12.09 10.28
C GLU A 63 -0.48 -11.30 8.97
N GLY A 64 -0.34 -9.98 9.04
CA GLY A 64 -0.18 -9.14 7.85
C GLY A 64 1.04 -9.52 7.02
N LYS A 65 2.19 -9.79 7.68
CA LYS A 65 3.40 -10.31 7.04
C LYS A 65 3.14 -11.65 6.32
N GLN A 66 2.40 -12.57 6.95
CA GLN A 66 2.06 -13.85 6.31
C GLN A 66 1.24 -13.64 5.03
N LYS A 67 0.27 -12.72 5.05
CA LYS A 67 -0.53 -12.39 3.87
C LYS A 67 0.34 -11.83 2.74
N VAL A 68 1.24 -10.91 3.05
CA VAL A 68 2.16 -10.37 2.05
C VAL A 68 3.04 -11.48 1.48
N LEU A 69 3.67 -12.33 2.31
CA LEU A 69 4.50 -13.43 1.83
C LEU A 69 3.72 -14.40 0.94
N ALA A 70 2.49 -14.77 1.33
CA ALA A 70 1.63 -15.61 0.50
C ALA A 70 1.29 -14.96 -0.85
N PHE A 71 1.05 -13.64 -0.87
CA PHE A 71 0.84 -12.89 -2.10
C PHE A 71 2.08 -12.89 -3.00
N LEU A 72 3.28 -12.72 -2.44
CA LEU A 72 4.54 -12.81 -3.19
C LEU A 72 4.73 -14.20 -3.82
N ASP A 73 4.43 -15.28 -3.08
CA ASP A 73 4.46 -16.64 -3.61
C ASP A 73 3.49 -16.81 -4.78
N ARG A 74 2.29 -16.24 -4.67
CA ARG A 74 1.31 -16.25 -5.78
C ARG A 74 1.81 -15.47 -7.00
N CYS A 75 2.52 -14.36 -6.83
CA CYS A 75 3.16 -13.64 -7.95
C CYS A 75 4.15 -14.54 -8.70
N VAL A 76 4.97 -15.32 -7.97
CA VAL A 76 5.90 -16.29 -8.59
C VAL A 76 5.15 -17.38 -9.37
N GLU A 77 4.10 -17.95 -8.78
CA GLU A 77 3.28 -18.98 -9.44
C GLU A 77 2.65 -18.45 -10.74
N MET A 78 2.07 -17.26 -10.69
CA MET A 78 1.45 -16.62 -11.86
C MET A 78 2.49 -16.30 -12.93
N ASN A 79 3.65 -15.76 -12.55
CA ASN A 79 4.71 -15.50 -13.52
C ASN A 79 5.28 -16.78 -14.15
N ASN A 80 5.38 -17.88 -13.40
CA ASN A 80 5.78 -19.19 -13.95
C ASN A 80 4.80 -19.73 -14.99
N GLN A 81 3.52 -19.39 -14.88
CA GLN A 81 2.48 -19.80 -15.82
C GLN A 81 2.44 -18.91 -17.07
N HIS A 82 2.67 -17.62 -16.93
CA HIS A 82 2.44 -16.64 -17.98
C HIS A 82 3.72 -16.03 -18.55
N SER A 83 4.84 -16.04 -17.82
CA SER A 83 6.16 -15.54 -18.22
C SER A 83 6.13 -14.10 -18.74
N LEU A 84 5.46 -13.20 -18.00
CA LEU A 84 5.26 -11.81 -18.40
C LEU A 84 6.29 -10.85 -17.82
N VAL A 85 6.95 -11.26 -16.74
CA VAL A 85 8.04 -10.50 -16.09
C VAL A 85 9.30 -11.38 -16.12
N GLU A 86 10.45 -10.79 -16.36
CA GLU A 86 11.72 -11.50 -16.30
C GLU A 86 11.90 -12.10 -14.88
N ALA A 87 12.24 -13.39 -14.80
CA ALA A 87 12.27 -14.13 -13.53
C ALA A 87 13.25 -13.50 -12.52
N GLU A 88 14.43 -13.08 -12.97
CA GLU A 88 15.44 -12.42 -12.13
C GLU A 88 14.93 -11.07 -11.58
N GLU A 89 14.17 -10.34 -12.38
CA GLU A 89 13.60 -9.06 -11.97
C GLU A 89 12.52 -9.23 -10.91
N LEU A 90 11.60 -10.18 -11.11
CA LEU A 90 10.58 -10.51 -10.11
C LEU A 90 11.23 -11.00 -8.81
N GLU A 91 12.26 -11.85 -8.90
CA GLU A 91 13.01 -12.33 -7.73
C GLU A 91 13.65 -11.18 -6.96
N ASN A 92 14.27 -10.22 -7.65
CA ASN A 92 14.86 -9.03 -7.03
C ASN A 92 13.81 -8.16 -6.31
N MET A 93 12.65 -7.95 -6.92
CA MET A 93 11.55 -7.22 -6.28
C MET A 93 11.06 -7.94 -5.02
N ILE A 94 10.84 -9.25 -5.08
CA ILE A 94 10.43 -10.06 -3.93
C ILE A 94 11.48 -10.05 -2.84
N GLN A 95 12.75 -10.16 -3.21
CA GLN A 95 13.86 -10.12 -2.24
C GLN A 95 13.93 -8.79 -1.51
N GLN A 96 13.68 -7.67 -2.17
CA GLN A 96 13.61 -6.35 -1.54
C GLN A 96 12.56 -6.32 -0.43
N VAL A 97 11.34 -6.75 -0.70
CA VAL A 97 10.25 -6.80 0.28
C VAL A 97 10.57 -7.76 1.42
N THR A 98 10.98 -8.99 1.10
CA THR A 98 11.27 -10.03 2.09
C THR A 98 12.47 -9.68 2.98
N THR A 99 13.49 -9.05 2.43
CA THR A 99 14.66 -8.60 3.20
C THR A 99 14.25 -7.63 4.30
N VAL A 100 13.41 -6.63 3.97
CA VAL A 100 12.91 -5.69 4.98
C VAL A 100 12.07 -6.41 6.03
N MET A 101 11.13 -7.25 5.62
CA MET A 101 10.21 -7.93 6.53
C MET A 101 10.88 -8.99 7.44
N THR A 102 12.06 -9.49 7.06
CA THR A 102 12.77 -10.52 7.82
C THR A 102 13.95 -9.97 8.64
N GLN A 103 14.11 -8.65 8.69
CA GLN A 103 15.16 -8.04 9.50
C GLN A 103 15.06 -8.44 10.98
N PRO A 104 16.18 -8.77 11.64
CA PRO A 104 16.18 -9.09 13.08
C PRO A 104 15.58 -7.98 13.95
N THR A 105 15.66 -6.75 13.51
CA THR A 105 15.10 -5.58 14.20
C THR A 105 13.56 -5.57 14.25
N LEU A 106 12.90 -6.38 13.41
CA LEU A 106 11.45 -6.53 13.37
C LEU A 106 10.95 -7.82 14.06
N GLU A 107 11.85 -8.61 14.69
CA GLU A 107 11.47 -9.87 15.34
C GLU A 107 10.41 -9.69 16.44
N ASN A 108 10.49 -8.57 17.16
CA ASN A 108 9.55 -8.24 18.24
C ASN A 108 8.46 -7.24 17.82
N CYS A 109 8.31 -7.00 16.51
CA CYS A 109 7.27 -6.13 15.98
C CYS A 109 5.90 -6.75 16.19
N THR A 110 4.99 -6.02 16.83
CA THR A 110 3.62 -6.48 17.12
C THR A 110 2.61 -5.92 16.14
N HIS A 111 2.81 -4.69 15.69
CA HIS A 111 1.85 -4.02 14.82
C HIS A 111 2.57 -3.31 13.67
N VAL A 112 1.80 -2.98 12.68
CA VAL A 112 2.19 -2.08 11.58
C VAL A 112 1.26 -0.90 11.57
N LEU A 113 1.79 0.30 11.35
CA LEU A 113 1.06 1.55 11.30
C LEU A 113 1.19 2.17 9.92
N LEU A 114 0.07 2.43 9.28
CA LEU A 114 -0.03 3.08 7.97
C LEU A 114 -0.46 4.53 8.15
N GLU A 115 0.40 5.45 7.75
CA GLU A 115 0.17 6.91 7.75
C GLU A 115 -0.09 7.37 6.32
N SER A 116 -1.33 7.77 6.02
CA SER A 116 -1.76 8.24 4.69
C SER A 116 -2.31 9.67 4.68
N VAL A 117 -2.18 10.39 5.79
CA VAL A 117 -2.75 11.74 5.97
C VAL A 117 -2.26 12.72 4.91
N ASP A 118 -0.97 12.73 4.57
CA ASP A 118 -0.40 13.62 3.54
C ASP A 118 -1.08 13.45 2.18
N VAL A 119 -1.33 12.19 1.79
CA VAL A 119 -1.99 11.87 0.52
C VAL A 119 -3.49 12.19 0.60
N ALA A 120 -4.15 11.86 1.71
CA ALA A 120 -5.56 12.17 1.90
C ALA A 120 -5.86 13.68 1.80
N GLN A 121 -4.98 14.52 2.36
CA GLN A 121 -5.12 15.99 2.29
C GLN A 121 -4.99 16.57 0.88
N MET A 122 -4.39 15.82 -0.06
CA MET A 122 -4.31 16.27 -1.46
C MET A 122 -5.61 16.15 -2.23
N ILE A 123 -6.41 15.15 -1.87
CA ILE A 123 -7.59 14.73 -2.66
C ILE A 123 -8.91 15.16 -2.04
N THR A 124 -8.93 15.55 -0.76
CA THR A 124 -10.17 15.88 -0.05
C THR A 124 -9.98 16.96 1.01
N SER A 125 -11.01 17.76 1.25
CA SER A 125 -11.12 18.62 2.42
C SER A 125 -11.70 17.89 3.64
N ASN A 126 -12.36 16.74 3.44
CA ASN A 126 -12.94 15.91 4.51
C ASN A 126 -12.01 14.75 4.88
N LEU A 127 -10.90 15.10 5.53
CA LEU A 127 -9.82 14.17 5.89
C LEU A 127 -10.34 12.92 6.63
N LYS A 128 -11.20 13.11 7.62
CA LYS A 128 -11.74 12.00 8.42
C LYS A 128 -12.56 11.00 7.61
N GLN A 129 -13.33 11.48 6.64
CA GLN A 129 -14.08 10.61 5.75
C GLN A 129 -13.13 9.81 4.87
N GLN A 130 -12.13 10.45 4.28
CA GLN A 130 -11.14 9.78 3.44
C GLN A 130 -10.39 8.68 4.19
N LEU A 131 -9.89 8.97 5.39
CA LEU A 131 -9.17 7.96 6.19
C LEU A 131 -10.05 6.78 6.62
N ARG A 132 -11.36 6.98 6.76
CA ARG A 132 -12.33 5.88 6.95
C ARG A 132 -12.54 5.06 5.68
N ARG A 133 -12.53 5.70 4.50
CA ARG A 133 -12.58 5.01 3.21
C ARG A 133 -11.32 4.16 3.01
N ASP A 134 -10.14 4.72 3.29
CA ASP A 134 -8.87 4.00 3.25
C ASP A 134 -8.89 2.77 4.18
N HIS A 135 -9.41 2.93 5.40
CA HIS A 135 -9.57 1.81 6.34
C HIS A 135 -10.54 0.74 5.82
N ALA A 136 -11.64 1.14 5.17
CA ALA A 136 -12.58 0.19 4.59
C ALA A 136 -11.94 -0.61 3.44
N GLU A 137 -11.10 0.02 2.60
CA GLU A 137 -10.34 -0.67 1.55
C GLU A 137 -9.32 -1.66 2.14
N VAL A 138 -8.56 -1.27 3.16
CA VAL A 138 -7.65 -2.18 3.87
C VAL A 138 -8.39 -3.38 4.44
N THR A 139 -9.60 -3.19 4.96
CA THR A 139 -10.42 -4.28 5.54
C THR A 139 -10.87 -5.30 4.49
N ARG A 140 -11.00 -4.91 3.22
CA ARG A 140 -11.51 -5.75 2.11
C ARG A 140 -10.43 -6.25 1.17
N VAL A 141 -9.18 -5.89 1.40
CA VAL A 141 -8.07 -6.06 0.44
C VAL A 141 -7.82 -7.51 0.01
N ASP A 142 -8.10 -8.50 0.85
CA ASP A 142 -7.82 -9.92 0.54
C ASP A 142 -8.53 -10.40 -0.74
N ALA A 143 -9.79 -10.01 -0.93
CA ALA A 143 -10.55 -10.34 -2.15
C ALA A 143 -10.01 -9.58 -3.38
N ALA A 144 -9.71 -8.29 -3.22
CA ALA A 144 -9.18 -7.46 -4.28
C ALA A 144 -7.77 -7.89 -4.73
N ALA A 145 -6.95 -8.41 -3.81
CA ALA A 145 -5.57 -8.80 -4.09
C ALA A 145 -5.48 -9.93 -5.13
N GLU A 146 -6.29 -10.99 -5.00
CA GLU A 146 -6.28 -12.09 -5.95
C GLU A 146 -6.84 -11.65 -7.33
N GLU A 147 -7.89 -10.84 -7.35
CA GLU A 147 -8.47 -10.31 -8.58
C GLU A 147 -7.47 -9.44 -9.35
N ARG A 148 -6.78 -8.52 -8.67
CA ARG A 148 -5.75 -7.67 -9.25
C ARG A 148 -4.58 -8.50 -9.78
N LEU A 149 -4.14 -9.51 -9.03
CA LEU A 149 -3.06 -10.39 -9.46
C LEU A 149 -3.41 -11.13 -10.75
N ILE A 150 -4.61 -11.71 -10.83
CA ILE A 150 -5.10 -12.38 -12.04
C ILE A 150 -5.09 -11.40 -13.21
N ARG A 151 -5.67 -10.21 -13.06
CA ARG A 151 -5.73 -9.20 -14.11
C ARG A 151 -4.34 -8.81 -14.61
N ILE A 152 -3.40 -8.53 -13.71
CA ILE A 152 -2.03 -8.15 -14.05
C ILE A 152 -1.32 -9.24 -14.88
N PHE A 153 -1.47 -10.51 -14.51
CA PHE A 153 -0.78 -11.60 -15.18
C PHE A 153 -1.53 -12.22 -16.36
N THR A 154 -2.79 -11.87 -16.60
CA THR A 154 -3.58 -12.47 -17.70
C THR A 154 -4.06 -11.44 -18.72
N GLU A 155 -4.29 -10.19 -18.31
CA GLU A 155 -4.97 -9.19 -19.11
C GLU A 155 -4.11 -7.94 -19.39
N ALA A 156 -3.12 -7.62 -18.54
CA ALA A 156 -2.25 -6.48 -18.73
C ALA A 156 -1.43 -6.58 -20.03
N PRO A 157 -1.24 -5.49 -20.76
CA PRO A 157 -0.51 -5.50 -22.04
C PRO A 157 0.98 -5.77 -21.83
N LYS A 158 1.62 -6.51 -22.73
CA LYS A 158 3.07 -6.75 -22.71
C LYS A 158 3.90 -5.49 -22.97
N GLN A 159 3.30 -4.49 -23.62
CA GLN A 159 3.90 -3.18 -23.88
C GLN A 159 2.85 -2.12 -23.55
N ALA A 160 3.26 -1.09 -22.82
CA ALA A 160 2.37 0.02 -22.53
C ALA A 160 1.88 0.65 -23.86
N PRO A 161 0.57 0.93 -23.99
CA PRO A 161 0.06 1.65 -25.16
C PRO A 161 0.74 3.02 -25.22
N THR A 162 1.07 3.45 -26.47
CA THR A 162 1.58 4.82 -26.69
C THR A 162 0.46 5.80 -26.38
N ASN A 163 0.59 6.52 -25.30
CA ASN A 163 -0.47 7.35 -24.74
C ASN A 163 -0.86 8.52 -25.67
N GLU A 164 -2.15 8.62 -25.96
CA GLU A 164 -2.80 9.93 -26.09
C GLU A 164 -2.83 10.57 -24.69
N GLU A 165 -2.54 11.88 -24.59
CA GLU A 165 -2.51 12.64 -23.33
C GLU A 165 -3.85 12.48 -22.59
N ASP A 166 -3.92 11.53 -21.64
CA ASP A 166 -5.02 11.45 -20.69
C ASP A 166 -4.96 12.72 -19.83
N LYS A 167 -5.88 13.63 -20.08
CA LYS A 167 -6.05 14.77 -19.20
C LYS A 167 -6.51 14.24 -17.87
N PHE A 168 -5.63 14.27 -16.87
CA PHE A 168 -5.96 13.96 -15.49
C PHE A 168 -7.12 14.86 -15.04
N PHE A 169 -8.29 14.30 -14.96
CA PHE A 169 -9.44 14.93 -14.34
C PHE A 169 -9.63 14.30 -12.97
N PHE A 170 -9.30 15.04 -11.92
CA PHE A 170 -9.64 14.63 -10.58
C PHE A 170 -11.10 14.99 -10.31
N PRO A 171 -11.95 14.01 -9.99
CA PRO A 171 -13.33 14.30 -9.60
C PRO A 171 -13.37 15.02 -8.24
N ASP A 172 -14.50 15.61 -7.92
CA ASP A 172 -14.74 16.18 -6.59
C ASP A 172 -15.06 15.04 -5.61
N PHE A 173 -14.03 14.51 -4.95
CA PHE A 173 -14.14 13.41 -3.99
C PHE A 173 -14.99 13.78 -2.76
N ASP A 174 -15.08 15.07 -2.41
CA ASP A 174 -15.89 15.54 -1.28
C ASP A 174 -17.40 15.45 -1.57
N ALA A 175 -17.77 15.51 -2.84
CA ALA A 175 -19.15 15.38 -3.28
C ALA A 175 -19.62 13.93 -3.46
N MET A 176 -18.71 12.95 -3.47
CA MET A 176 -19.02 11.53 -3.67
C MET A 176 -19.54 10.87 -2.39
N SER A 177 -20.56 10.04 -2.53
CA SER A 177 -20.90 9.02 -1.53
C SER A 177 -19.77 7.98 -1.40
N ASP A 178 -19.75 7.21 -0.33
CA ASP A 178 -18.74 6.17 -0.13
C ASP A 178 -18.84 5.07 -1.21
N GLU A 179 -20.05 4.75 -1.70
CA GLU A 179 -20.27 3.79 -2.78
C GLU A 179 -19.73 4.29 -4.13
N GLU A 180 -19.99 5.55 -4.47
CA GLU A 180 -19.48 6.19 -5.69
C GLU A 180 -17.94 6.27 -5.66
N TYR A 181 -17.36 6.61 -4.51
CA TYR A 181 -15.91 6.65 -4.33
C TYR A 181 -15.27 5.28 -4.55
N VAL A 182 -15.81 4.21 -3.92
CA VAL A 182 -15.30 2.85 -4.08
C VAL A 182 -15.38 2.39 -5.55
N THR A 183 -16.51 2.66 -6.21
CA THR A 183 -16.69 2.33 -7.63
C THR A 183 -15.67 3.06 -8.50
N TYR A 184 -15.51 4.37 -8.30
CA TYR A 184 -14.51 5.17 -9.01
C TYR A 184 -13.09 4.63 -8.82
N LEU A 185 -12.71 4.35 -7.56
CA LEU A 185 -11.38 3.85 -7.23
C LEU A 185 -11.08 2.50 -7.91
N HIS A 186 -12.04 1.58 -7.90
CA HIS A 186 -11.88 0.27 -8.52
C HIS A 186 -11.78 0.37 -10.05
N ASP A 187 -12.62 1.21 -10.68
CA ASP A 187 -12.59 1.45 -12.12
C ASP A 187 -11.25 2.09 -12.55
N ASP A 188 -10.71 3.02 -11.76
CA ASP A 188 -9.44 3.68 -12.04
C ASP A 188 -8.25 2.71 -11.89
N ILE A 189 -8.26 1.88 -10.84
CA ILE A 189 -7.27 0.81 -10.65
C ILE A 189 -7.31 -0.17 -11.81
N GLU A 190 -8.49 -0.65 -12.19
CA GLU A 190 -8.67 -1.60 -13.30
C GLU A 190 -8.18 -1.01 -14.62
N LYS A 191 -8.59 0.21 -14.94
CA LYS A 191 -8.13 0.92 -16.14
C LYS A 191 -6.61 1.05 -16.17
N THR A 192 -6.02 1.42 -15.03
CA THR A 192 -4.57 1.58 -14.91
C THR A 192 -3.84 0.25 -15.11
N GLU A 193 -4.32 -0.85 -14.51
CA GLU A 193 -3.72 -2.17 -14.65
C GLU A 193 -3.83 -2.71 -16.07
N LEU A 194 -4.92 -2.44 -16.78
CA LEU A 194 -5.13 -2.82 -18.16
C LEU A 194 -4.35 -1.96 -19.18
N THR A 195 -3.83 -0.81 -18.77
CA THR A 195 -3.03 0.09 -19.63
C THR A 195 -1.54 0.10 -19.27
N SER A 196 -1.14 -0.53 -18.20
CA SER A 196 0.27 -0.64 -17.76
C SER A 196 0.79 -2.06 -17.98
N THR A 197 2.10 -2.19 -18.17
CA THR A 197 2.74 -3.51 -18.25
C THR A 197 2.69 -4.24 -16.90
N PRO A 198 2.81 -5.59 -16.86
CA PRO A 198 2.86 -6.32 -15.60
C PRO A 198 3.94 -5.81 -14.65
N GLN A 199 5.12 -5.45 -15.16
CA GLN A 199 6.21 -4.90 -14.37
C GLN A 199 5.85 -3.55 -13.74
N GLU A 200 5.28 -2.61 -14.51
CA GLU A 200 4.81 -1.32 -13.99
C GLU A 200 3.73 -1.51 -12.92
N ASN A 201 2.83 -2.46 -13.15
CA ASN A 201 1.81 -2.83 -12.18
C ASN A 201 2.40 -3.37 -10.88
N LEU A 202 3.41 -4.26 -10.93
CA LEU A 202 4.10 -4.74 -9.73
C LEU A 202 4.75 -3.60 -8.94
N HIS A 203 5.36 -2.63 -9.62
CA HIS A 203 5.88 -1.43 -8.94
C HIS A 203 4.77 -0.67 -8.22
N ARG A 204 3.60 -0.47 -8.84
CA ARG A 204 2.43 0.19 -8.23
C ARG A 204 1.82 -0.60 -7.08
N LEU A 205 1.94 -1.93 -7.08
CA LEU A 205 1.55 -2.75 -5.94
C LEU A 205 2.42 -2.52 -4.69
N GLY A 206 3.56 -1.82 -4.83
CA GLY A 206 4.43 -1.40 -3.74
C GLY A 206 5.70 -2.23 -3.58
N PHE A 207 6.07 -3.06 -4.55
CA PHE A 207 7.31 -3.86 -4.47
C PHE A 207 8.55 -2.99 -4.28
N ALA A 208 8.64 -1.85 -4.95
CA ALA A 208 9.76 -0.92 -4.86
C ALA A 208 9.70 0.03 -3.63
N ALA A 209 8.63 -0.02 -2.86
CA ALA A 209 8.39 0.91 -1.76
C ALA A 209 9.11 0.52 -0.45
N PHE A 210 9.52 -0.76 -0.31
CA PHE A 210 10.16 -1.28 0.89
C PHE A 210 11.65 -0.96 0.92
N GLY A 211 12.14 -0.52 2.08
CA GLY A 211 13.55 -0.17 2.27
C GLY A 211 13.85 0.22 3.71
N GLU A 212 15.13 0.50 3.96
CA GLU A 212 15.56 1.13 5.21
C GLU A 212 15.47 2.65 5.05
N PHE A 213 14.44 3.23 5.60
CA PHE A 213 14.31 4.67 5.70
C PHE A 213 14.83 5.08 7.06
N GLY A 214 15.89 5.89 7.09
CA GLY A 214 16.31 6.54 8.33
C GLY A 214 15.12 7.33 8.89
N ASP A 215 15.13 7.54 10.23
CA ASP A 215 14.08 8.29 10.93
C ASP A 215 13.87 9.67 10.28
N TYR A 216 13.04 9.73 9.24
CA TYR A 216 12.74 10.96 8.52
C TYR A 216 12.01 11.97 9.41
N TYR A 217 11.35 11.48 10.48
CA TYR A 217 10.71 12.30 11.49
C TYR A 217 10.99 11.76 12.88
N ASN A 218 12.17 12.08 13.43
CA ASN A 218 12.40 12.00 14.89
C ASN A 218 11.54 13.08 15.58
N PHE A 219 10.25 12.86 15.68
CA PHE A 219 9.44 13.59 16.65
C PHE A 219 9.61 12.91 18.01
N THR A 220 10.73 13.19 18.68
CA THR A 220 10.84 13.01 20.12
C THR A 220 9.80 13.91 20.79
N GLN A 221 8.74 13.33 21.30
CA GLN A 221 7.96 13.91 22.38
C GLN A 221 8.01 13.02 23.59
#